data_54f65775763ae6285cd9a44297832a18
#
_entry.id   54f65775763ae6285cd9a44297832a18
#
_cell.length_a   1.000
_cell.length_b   1.000
_cell.length_c   1.000
_cell.angle_alpha   90.00
_cell.angle_beta   90.00
_cell.angle_gamma   90.00
#
_symmetry.space_group_name_H-M   'P 1'
#
loop_
_entity.id
_entity.type
_entity.pdbx_description
1 polymer ?
#
loop_
_entity_poly.entity_id
_entity_poly.type
_entity_poly.pdbx_seq_one_letter_code
_entity_poly.pdbx_strand_id
1 'polypeptide(L)'
;MELFYLIKPGEILLKKDNQQEFVRRLRQQIHLRMAGIKHDIESYPGRFFLTVDESDRERTVFALSHCPGLNGFSEAFKCEKTADSVLAAAVNVAEKAASLGKTTFKVETRRSDKSFPLGSYDLSALAGETILAAVSSLKVDVHNPDFIVNIEIRERAYVYGFPEQGPRGLPTGSSGKGLLLLSGGID
;
A
#
# COMPACT_ATOMS: atom_id res chain seq x y z
N MET A 1 15.52 7.44 -9.50
CA MET A 1 14.25 8.04 -9.00
C MET A 1 13.83 7.31 -7.74
N GLU A 2 13.22 7.99 -6.78
CA GLU A 2 12.73 7.34 -5.56
C GLU A 2 11.33 6.77 -5.79
N LEU A 3 11.13 5.53 -5.33
CA LEU A 3 9.83 4.88 -5.25
C LEU A 3 9.36 4.86 -3.80
N PHE A 4 8.06 5.02 -3.65
CA PHE A 4 7.42 5.05 -2.37
C PHE A 4 6.36 3.93 -2.29
N TYR A 5 6.47 3.10 -1.26
CA TYR A 5 5.53 2.02 -1.01
C TYR A 5 4.72 2.27 0.26
N LEU A 6 3.42 2.14 0.15
CA LEU A 6 2.49 2.06 1.27
C LEU A 6 2.31 0.58 1.63
N ILE A 7 2.66 0.22 2.87
CA ILE A 7 2.60 -1.14 3.38
C ILE A 7 1.49 -1.24 4.43
N LYS A 8 0.61 -2.23 4.25
CA LYS A 8 -0.49 -2.53 5.17
C LYS A 8 -0.10 -3.71 6.05
N PRO A 9 0.11 -3.50 7.36
CA PRO A 9 0.27 -4.61 8.30
C PRO A 9 -0.97 -5.51 8.31
N GLY A 10 -0.75 -6.79 8.63
CA GLY A 10 -1.82 -7.76 8.76
C GLY A 10 -2.49 -7.75 10.14
N GLU A 11 -2.66 -8.93 10.70
CA GLU A 11 -3.39 -9.18 11.95
C GLU A 11 -2.80 -8.51 13.20
N ILE A 12 -1.57 -7.99 13.12
CA ILE A 12 -0.90 -7.30 14.25
C ILE A 12 -1.69 -6.08 14.75
N LEU A 13 -2.53 -5.49 13.90
CA LEU A 13 -3.38 -4.36 14.27
C LEU A 13 -4.54 -4.76 15.21
N LEU A 14 -4.85 -6.05 15.30
CA LEU A 14 -5.90 -6.58 16.17
C LEU A 14 -5.39 -6.90 17.59
N LYS A 15 -4.07 -6.85 17.82
CA LYS A 15 -3.43 -7.14 19.09
C LYS A 15 -3.36 -5.90 19.98
N LYS A 16 -4.34 -5.72 20.90
CA LYS A 16 -4.45 -4.52 21.73
C LYS A 16 -3.25 -4.33 22.67
N ASP A 17 -2.89 -5.35 23.42
CA ASP A 17 -1.93 -5.23 24.53
C ASP A 17 -0.46 -5.29 24.09
N ASN A 18 -0.15 -5.98 22.98
CA ASN A 18 1.21 -6.21 22.50
C ASN A 18 1.46 -5.62 21.11
N GLN A 19 0.62 -4.71 20.64
CA GLN A 19 0.69 -4.18 19.28
C GLN A 19 2.07 -3.56 18.96
N GLN A 20 2.63 -2.80 19.89
CA GLN A 20 3.93 -2.14 19.69
C GLN A 20 5.07 -3.14 19.46
N GLU A 21 5.06 -4.25 20.19
CA GLU A 21 6.07 -5.31 20.03
C GLU A 21 5.95 -5.96 18.64
N PHE A 22 4.73 -6.26 18.17
CA PHE A 22 4.51 -6.80 16.84
C PHE A 22 4.90 -5.81 15.73
N VAL A 23 4.60 -4.53 15.91
CA VAL A 23 5.01 -3.47 14.97
C VAL A 23 6.54 -3.38 14.89
N ARG A 24 7.22 -3.41 16.06
CA ARG A 24 8.69 -3.41 16.13
C ARG A 24 9.30 -4.62 15.43
N ARG A 25 8.75 -5.83 15.67
CA ARG A 25 9.20 -7.07 15.03
C ARG A 25 8.97 -7.03 13.51
N LEU A 26 7.82 -6.56 13.06
CA LEU A 26 7.54 -6.45 11.64
C LEU A 26 8.50 -5.46 10.96
N ARG A 27 8.75 -4.30 11.58
CA ARG A 27 9.73 -3.35 11.06
C ARG A 27 11.13 -3.98 10.94
N GLN A 28 11.57 -4.70 11.97
CA GLN A 28 12.85 -5.39 11.96
C GLN A 28 12.90 -6.47 10.86
N GLN A 29 11.81 -7.19 10.67
CA GLN A 29 11.71 -8.21 9.62
C GLN A 29 11.75 -7.60 8.21
N ILE A 30 11.10 -6.45 7.98
CA ILE A 30 11.21 -5.72 6.72
C ILE A 30 12.68 -5.32 6.48
N HIS A 31 13.36 -4.74 7.46
CA HIS A 31 14.78 -4.41 7.33
C HIS A 31 15.66 -5.63 6.98
N LEU A 32 15.42 -6.77 7.61
CA LEU A 32 16.15 -7.99 7.31
C LEU A 32 15.89 -8.50 5.88
N ARG A 33 14.65 -8.42 5.40
CA ARG A 33 14.28 -8.81 4.04
C ARG A 33 14.82 -7.84 2.99
N MET A 34 15.00 -6.59 3.36
CA MET A 34 15.56 -5.53 2.53
C MET A 34 17.10 -5.44 2.61
N ALA A 35 17.76 -6.46 3.16
CA ALA A 35 19.22 -6.48 3.27
C ALA A 35 19.90 -6.28 1.91
N GLY A 36 20.86 -5.33 1.83
CA GLY A 36 21.53 -4.94 0.60
C GLY A 36 20.72 -4.04 -0.33
N ILE A 37 19.56 -3.53 0.12
CA ILE A 37 18.79 -2.49 -0.55
C ILE A 37 18.83 -1.25 0.34
N LYS A 38 19.28 -0.11 -0.21
CA LYS A 38 19.20 1.18 0.50
C LYS A 38 17.72 1.58 0.63
N HIS A 39 17.23 1.73 1.84
CA HIS A 39 15.83 2.04 2.09
C HIS A 39 15.66 2.89 3.35
N ASP A 40 14.57 3.63 3.38
CA ASP A 40 14.05 4.29 4.58
C ASP A 40 12.64 3.74 4.88
N ILE A 41 12.34 3.53 6.17
CA ILE A 41 11.04 3.02 6.63
C ILE A 41 10.49 3.87 7.76
N GLU A 42 9.35 4.49 7.50
CA GLU A 42 8.57 5.24 8.47
C GLU A 42 7.38 4.39 8.98
N SER A 43 7.06 4.49 10.27
CA SER A 43 5.93 3.80 10.89
C SER A 43 4.89 4.79 11.36
N TYR A 44 3.65 4.59 10.94
CA TYR A 44 2.49 5.33 11.40
C TYR A 44 1.39 4.38 11.90
N PRO A 45 0.40 4.83 12.66
CA PRO A 45 -0.69 3.96 13.08
C PRO A 45 -1.35 3.26 11.89
N GLY A 46 -1.20 1.93 11.85
CA GLY A 46 -1.79 1.08 10.83
C GLY A 46 -1.12 1.10 9.44
N ARG A 47 0.03 1.73 9.30
CA ARG A 47 0.79 1.78 8.02
C ARG A 47 2.28 1.82 8.25
N PHE A 48 3.03 1.24 7.31
CA PHE A 48 4.43 1.57 7.10
C PHE A 48 4.58 2.21 5.72
N PHE A 49 5.56 3.08 5.62
CA PHE A 49 5.96 3.72 4.38
C PHE A 49 7.41 3.40 4.13
N LEU A 50 7.71 2.93 2.94
CA LEU A 50 9.04 2.51 2.53
C LEU A 50 9.46 3.31 1.32
N THR A 51 10.64 3.93 1.39
CA THR A 51 11.28 4.63 0.27
C THR A 51 12.49 3.85 -0.18
N VAL A 52 12.62 3.62 -1.49
CA VAL A 52 13.73 2.90 -2.13
C VAL A 52 14.11 3.57 -3.44
N ASP A 53 15.27 3.25 -3.99
CA ASP A 53 15.59 3.63 -5.37
C ASP A 53 14.83 2.77 -6.38
N GLU A 54 14.50 3.36 -7.52
CA GLU A 54 13.77 2.67 -8.59
C GLU A 54 14.52 1.44 -9.13
N SER A 55 15.84 1.48 -9.14
CA SER A 55 16.68 0.34 -9.53
C SER A 55 16.46 -0.91 -8.68
N ASP A 56 15.96 -0.74 -7.46
CA ASP A 56 15.67 -1.84 -6.52
C ASP A 56 14.19 -2.27 -6.52
N ARG A 57 13.38 -1.81 -7.47
CA ARG A 57 11.94 -2.10 -7.56
C ARG A 57 11.62 -3.60 -7.44
N GLU A 58 12.19 -4.42 -8.30
CA GLU A 58 11.91 -5.86 -8.34
C GLU A 58 12.34 -6.57 -7.06
N ARG A 59 13.52 -6.22 -6.54
CA ARG A 59 14.05 -6.77 -5.29
C ARG A 59 13.15 -6.38 -4.10
N THR A 60 12.65 -5.14 -4.09
CA THR A 60 11.72 -4.64 -3.06
C THR A 60 10.40 -5.38 -3.11
N VAL A 61 9.80 -5.52 -4.28
CA VAL A 61 8.54 -6.28 -4.46
C VAL A 61 8.74 -7.73 -4.00
N PHE A 62 9.82 -8.37 -4.38
CA PHE A 62 10.13 -9.72 -3.93
C PHE A 62 10.27 -9.82 -2.41
N ALA A 63 11.01 -8.90 -1.79
CA ALA A 63 11.22 -8.87 -0.35
C ALA A 63 9.91 -8.69 0.43
N LEU A 64 9.04 -7.80 -0.02
CA LEU A 64 7.74 -7.53 0.61
C LEU A 64 6.75 -8.67 0.40
N SER A 65 6.70 -9.28 -0.80
CA SER A 65 5.83 -10.43 -1.11
C SER A 65 6.16 -11.65 -0.24
N HIS A 66 7.38 -11.74 0.29
CA HIS A 66 7.84 -12.84 1.13
C HIS A 66 8.01 -12.44 2.61
N CYS A 67 7.41 -11.34 3.04
CA CYS A 67 7.52 -10.83 4.40
C CYS A 67 6.25 -11.16 5.23
N PRO A 68 6.24 -12.25 6.05
CA PRO A 68 5.11 -12.57 6.90
C PRO A 68 4.73 -11.43 7.84
N GLY A 69 3.43 -11.23 8.06
CA GLY A 69 2.89 -10.12 8.83
C GLY A 69 2.39 -8.95 7.98
N LEU A 70 2.64 -8.96 6.68
CA LEU A 70 2.08 -7.99 5.74
C LEU A 70 0.75 -8.50 5.16
N ASN A 71 -0.29 -7.67 5.23
CA ASN A 71 -1.54 -7.93 4.52
C ASN A 71 -1.39 -7.61 3.02
N GLY A 72 -0.63 -6.58 2.70
CA GLY A 72 -0.32 -6.18 1.35
C GLY A 72 0.46 -4.87 1.30
N PHE A 73 0.88 -4.49 0.11
CA PHE A 73 1.60 -3.26 -0.16
C PHE A 73 1.23 -2.72 -1.53
N SER A 74 1.54 -1.45 -1.77
CA SER A 74 1.30 -0.79 -3.05
C SER A 74 2.38 0.24 -3.29
N GLU A 75 2.86 0.33 -4.52
CA GLU A 75 3.55 1.55 -4.96
C GLU A 75 2.56 2.71 -4.89
N ALA A 76 2.98 3.83 -4.31
CA ALA A 76 2.11 4.95 -4.00
C ALA A 76 2.77 6.29 -4.35
N PHE A 77 1.96 7.27 -4.68
CA PHE A 77 2.38 8.66 -4.76
C PHE A 77 2.15 9.32 -3.40
N LYS A 78 3.23 9.81 -2.78
CA LYS A 78 3.20 10.68 -1.61
C LYS A 78 3.12 12.12 -2.11
N CYS A 79 2.02 12.79 -1.85
CA CYS A 79 1.78 14.14 -2.35
C CYS A 79 1.34 15.10 -1.23
N GLU A 80 1.35 16.39 -1.53
CA GLU A 80 0.86 17.39 -0.62
C GLU A 80 -0.66 17.26 -0.40
N LYS A 81 -1.14 17.73 0.75
CA LYS A 81 -2.57 17.73 1.10
C LYS A 81 -3.32 18.88 0.41
N THR A 82 -3.22 18.94 -0.92
CA THR A 82 -3.98 19.85 -1.77
C THR A 82 -4.81 19.04 -2.75
N ALA A 83 -5.95 19.55 -3.16
CA ALA A 83 -6.79 18.86 -4.13
C ALA A 83 -6.02 18.63 -5.43
N ASP A 84 -5.33 19.65 -5.94
CA ASP A 84 -4.59 19.58 -7.19
C ASP A 84 -3.49 18.50 -7.18
N SER A 85 -2.72 18.40 -6.10
CA SER A 85 -1.68 17.38 -5.98
C SER A 85 -2.26 15.97 -5.92
N VAL A 86 -3.38 15.79 -5.23
CA VAL A 86 -4.09 14.51 -5.14
C VAL A 86 -4.68 14.11 -6.48
N LEU A 87 -5.30 15.04 -7.19
CA LEU A 87 -5.91 14.82 -8.51
C LEU A 87 -4.84 14.47 -9.55
N ALA A 88 -3.72 15.19 -9.58
CA ALA A 88 -2.60 14.87 -10.46
C ALA A 88 -2.04 13.45 -10.20
N ALA A 89 -1.88 13.08 -8.92
CA ALA A 89 -1.45 11.72 -8.57
C ALA A 89 -2.48 10.65 -8.96
N ALA A 90 -3.78 10.95 -8.87
CA ALA A 90 -4.84 10.05 -9.29
C ALA A 90 -4.81 9.80 -10.81
N VAL A 91 -4.56 10.85 -11.59
CA VAL A 91 -4.36 10.74 -13.05
C VAL A 91 -3.15 9.86 -13.37
N ASN A 92 -2.01 10.05 -12.71
CA ASN A 92 -0.82 9.20 -12.93
C ASN A 92 -1.09 7.71 -12.67
N VAL A 93 -1.87 7.37 -11.64
CA VAL A 93 -2.29 5.99 -11.37
C VAL A 93 -3.17 5.47 -12.51
N ALA A 94 -4.09 6.30 -13.01
CA ALA A 94 -5.01 5.93 -14.08
C ALA A 94 -4.30 5.76 -15.43
N GLU A 95 -3.35 6.63 -15.77
CA GLU A 95 -2.50 6.51 -16.96
C GLU A 95 -1.69 5.20 -16.96
N LYS A 96 -1.08 4.87 -15.80
CA LYS A 96 -0.39 3.59 -15.62
C LYS A 96 -1.34 2.41 -15.82
N ALA A 97 -2.57 2.49 -15.31
CA ALA A 97 -3.58 1.45 -15.51
C ALA A 97 -3.96 1.29 -16.97
N ALA A 98 -4.22 2.38 -17.67
CA ALA A 98 -4.55 2.37 -19.08
C ALA A 98 -3.42 1.79 -19.94
N SER A 99 -2.15 2.10 -19.62
CA SER A 99 -0.98 1.52 -20.30
C SER A 99 -0.86 -0.01 -20.09
N LEU A 100 -1.45 -0.54 -19.01
CA LEU A 100 -1.56 -1.97 -18.71
C LEU A 100 -2.83 -2.61 -19.30
N GLY A 101 -3.56 -1.89 -20.15
CA GLY A 101 -4.77 -2.38 -20.83
C GLY A 101 -6.02 -2.42 -19.94
N LYS A 102 -6.03 -1.74 -18.78
CA LYS A 102 -7.22 -1.60 -17.95
C LYS A 102 -8.19 -0.62 -18.58
N THR A 103 -9.49 -0.89 -18.44
CA THR A 103 -10.56 -0.12 -19.11
C THR A 103 -11.57 0.48 -18.15
N THR A 104 -11.74 -0.11 -16.95
CA THR A 104 -12.72 0.35 -15.98
C THR A 104 -12.07 0.62 -14.61
N PHE A 105 -12.59 1.63 -13.93
CA PHE A 105 -12.04 2.02 -12.62
C PHE A 105 -13.11 2.51 -11.65
N LYS A 106 -12.69 2.56 -10.39
CA LYS A 106 -13.39 3.18 -9.27
C LYS A 106 -12.40 4.01 -8.45
N VAL A 107 -12.86 5.07 -7.83
CA VAL A 107 -12.08 5.84 -6.86
C VAL A 107 -12.61 5.57 -5.45
N GLU A 108 -11.73 5.25 -4.51
CA GLU A 108 -12.04 5.11 -3.09
C GLU A 108 -11.19 6.06 -2.25
N THR A 109 -11.84 6.96 -1.54
CA THR A 109 -11.18 7.93 -0.66
C THR A 109 -11.42 7.60 0.80
N ARG A 110 -10.34 7.57 1.59
CA ARG A 110 -10.36 7.45 3.04
C ARG A 110 -9.66 8.65 3.67
N ARG A 111 -10.32 9.28 4.65
CA ARG A 111 -9.75 10.42 5.38
C ARG A 111 -9.68 10.11 6.87
N SER A 112 -8.48 10.12 7.43
CA SER A 112 -8.27 10.21 8.89
C SER A 112 -8.16 11.67 9.33
N ASP A 113 -7.69 12.56 8.48
CA ASP A 113 -7.69 14.00 8.70
C ASP A 113 -8.96 14.64 8.13
N LYS A 114 -9.80 15.12 9.03
CA LYS A 114 -11.06 15.80 8.68
C LYS A 114 -10.90 17.28 8.32
N SER A 115 -9.71 17.86 8.50
CA SER A 115 -9.42 19.25 8.15
C SER A 115 -9.26 19.46 6.64
N PHE A 116 -9.12 18.38 5.86
CA PHE A 116 -9.07 18.48 4.40
C PHE A 116 -10.38 19.04 3.86
N PRO A 117 -10.36 20.04 2.93
CA PRO A 117 -11.55 20.80 2.54
C PRO A 117 -12.69 19.97 1.94
N LEU A 118 -12.34 18.89 1.19
CA LEU A 118 -13.32 18.05 0.49
C LEU A 118 -13.71 16.83 1.33
N GLY A 119 -14.98 16.45 1.29
CA GLY A 119 -15.49 15.19 1.80
C GLY A 119 -14.88 13.99 1.06
N SER A 120 -14.92 12.77 1.65
CA SER A 120 -14.39 11.59 0.96
C SER A 120 -15.17 11.30 -0.32
N TYR A 121 -16.47 11.49 -0.29
CA TYR A 121 -17.32 11.30 -1.47
C TYR A 121 -17.00 12.34 -2.56
N ASP A 122 -16.94 13.63 -2.18
CA ASP A 122 -16.69 14.73 -3.12
C ASP A 122 -15.30 14.59 -3.77
N LEU A 123 -14.29 14.22 -2.98
CA LEU A 123 -12.94 14.00 -3.50
C LEU A 123 -12.90 12.79 -4.45
N SER A 124 -13.65 11.70 -4.15
CA SER A 124 -13.74 10.56 -5.06
C SER A 124 -14.44 10.92 -6.36
N ALA A 125 -15.51 11.71 -6.32
CA ALA A 125 -16.24 12.16 -7.50
C ALA A 125 -15.34 13.07 -8.37
N LEU A 126 -14.73 14.08 -7.76
CA LEU A 126 -13.84 15.02 -8.44
C LEU A 126 -12.63 14.30 -9.09
N ALA A 127 -12.04 13.35 -8.37
CA ALA A 127 -10.93 12.55 -8.93
C ALA A 127 -11.41 11.67 -10.10
N GLY A 128 -12.61 11.09 -10.01
CA GLY A 128 -13.22 10.34 -11.10
C GLY A 128 -13.42 11.20 -12.35
N GLU A 129 -13.98 12.38 -12.21
CA GLU A 129 -14.17 13.36 -13.31
C GLU A 129 -12.83 13.78 -13.92
N THR A 130 -11.84 14.08 -13.08
CA THR A 130 -10.48 14.47 -13.54
C THR A 130 -9.81 13.36 -14.32
N ILE A 131 -9.92 12.10 -13.86
CA ILE A 131 -9.39 10.93 -14.57
C ILE A 131 -10.08 10.76 -15.92
N LEU A 132 -11.42 10.85 -15.98
CA LEU A 132 -12.15 10.70 -17.24
C LEU A 132 -11.80 11.79 -18.25
N ALA A 133 -11.54 13.01 -17.80
CA ALA A 133 -11.10 14.10 -18.65
C ALA A 133 -9.68 13.88 -19.19
N ALA A 134 -8.78 13.30 -18.40
CA ALA A 134 -7.37 13.09 -18.77
C ALA A 134 -7.17 11.80 -19.59
N VAL A 135 -7.91 10.72 -19.28
CA VAL A 135 -7.71 9.38 -19.86
C VAL A 135 -9.02 8.90 -20.48
N SER A 136 -9.28 9.30 -21.71
CA SER A 136 -10.54 9.05 -22.42
C SER A 136 -10.86 7.57 -22.69
N SER A 137 -9.87 6.68 -22.59
CA SER A 137 -10.04 5.23 -22.75
C SER A 137 -10.67 4.55 -21.52
N LEU A 138 -10.71 5.21 -20.38
CA LEU A 138 -11.23 4.68 -19.13
C LEU A 138 -12.72 4.99 -18.96
N LYS A 139 -13.42 4.10 -18.24
CA LYS A 139 -14.82 4.26 -17.83
C LYS A 139 -14.95 3.97 -16.35
N VAL A 140 -15.92 4.64 -15.69
CA VAL A 140 -16.24 4.33 -14.28
C VAL A 140 -17.10 3.08 -14.20
N ASP A 141 -16.66 2.12 -13.37
CA ASP A 141 -17.48 0.99 -12.93
C ASP A 141 -17.33 0.83 -11.42
N VAL A 142 -18.39 1.14 -10.67
CA VAL A 142 -18.37 1.09 -9.21
C VAL A 142 -18.58 -0.31 -8.64
N HIS A 143 -19.04 -1.25 -9.46
CA HIS A 143 -19.37 -2.61 -9.03
C HIS A 143 -18.25 -3.60 -9.34
N ASN A 144 -17.75 -3.59 -10.58
CA ASN A 144 -16.72 -4.52 -11.06
C ASN A 144 -15.58 -3.80 -11.79
N PRO A 145 -14.85 -2.88 -11.12
CA PRO A 145 -13.76 -2.15 -11.75
C PRO A 145 -12.54 -3.06 -11.99
N ASP A 146 -11.83 -2.86 -13.11
CA ASP A 146 -10.54 -3.50 -13.37
C ASP A 146 -9.46 -3.07 -12.37
N PHE A 147 -9.57 -1.85 -11.85
CA PHE A 147 -8.69 -1.35 -10.80
C PHE A 147 -9.37 -0.27 -9.94
N ILE A 148 -8.79 -0.03 -8.77
CA ILE A 148 -9.27 0.99 -7.83
C ILE A 148 -8.16 2.01 -7.61
N VAL A 149 -8.47 3.27 -7.83
CA VAL A 149 -7.63 4.39 -7.38
C VAL A 149 -7.95 4.66 -5.92
N ASN A 150 -7.02 4.37 -5.04
CA ASN A 150 -7.16 4.60 -3.61
C ASN A 150 -6.53 5.94 -3.23
N ILE A 151 -7.26 6.76 -2.50
CA ILE A 151 -6.81 8.03 -1.95
C ILE A 151 -6.88 7.95 -0.43
N GLU A 152 -5.76 8.12 0.26
CA GLU A 152 -5.70 8.22 1.73
C GLU A 152 -5.23 9.61 2.14
N ILE A 153 -6.08 10.38 2.82
CA ILE A 153 -5.74 11.68 3.41
C ILE A 153 -5.45 11.49 4.89
N ARG A 154 -4.19 11.69 5.26
CA ARG A 154 -3.63 11.56 6.61
C ARG A 154 -2.79 12.81 6.94
N GLU A 155 -1.63 12.63 7.56
CA GLU A 155 -0.61 13.67 7.73
C GLU A 155 -0.12 14.23 6.39
N ARG A 156 -0.10 13.36 5.39
CA ARG A 156 0.11 13.65 3.97
C ARG A 156 -1.02 13.04 3.16
N ALA A 157 -1.05 13.29 1.86
CA ALA A 157 -1.92 12.56 0.95
C ALA A 157 -1.14 11.43 0.26
N TYR A 158 -1.81 10.29 0.09
CA TYR A 158 -1.26 9.11 -0.56
C TYR A 158 -2.25 8.61 -1.61
N VAL A 159 -1.78 8.43 -2.84
CA VAL A 159 -2.59 7.91 -3.94
C VAL A 159 -1.92 6.69 -4.52
N TYR A 160 -2.67 5.59 -4.63
CA TYR A 160 -2.15 4.32 -5.13
C TYR A 160 -3.24 3.49 -5.83
N GLY A 161 -2.78 2.65 -6.74
CA GLY A 161 -3.53 1.57 -7.35
C GLY A 161 -2.79 0.24 -7.15
N PHE A 162 -3.24 -0.82 -7.80
CA PHE A 162 -2.53 -2.10 -7.90
C PHE A 162 -1.98 -2.64 -6.57
N PRO A 163 -2.84 -2.92 -5.58
CA PRO A 163 -2.39 -3.50 -4.33
C PRO A 163 -1.88 -4.93 -4.57
N GLU A 164 -0.67 -5.20 -4.12
CA GLU A 164 -0.11 -6.54 -4.06
C GLU A 164 -0.41 -7.17 -2.71
N GLN A 165 -0.72 -8.47 -2.73
CA GLN A 165 -1.00 -9.21 -1.50
C GLN A 165 0.31 -9.62 -0.83
N GLY A 166 0.35 -9.45 0.51
CA GLY A 166 1.40 -10.00 1.34
C GLY A 166 1.05 -11.42 1.85
N PRO A 167 2.00 -12.12 2.47
CA PRO A 167 1.80 -13.47 3.02
C PRO A 167 0.82 -13.52 4.19
N ARG A 168 0.45 -12.37 4.77
CA ARG A 168 -0.39 -12.25 5.97
C ARG A 168 0.23 -12.90 7.22
N GLY A 169 -0.59 -13.29 8.18
CA GLY A 169 -0.15 -13.89 9.43
C GLY A 169 0.60 -12.95 10.37
N LEU A 170 1.43 -13.52 11.22
CA LEU A 170 2.24 -12.77 12.20
C LEU A 170 3.71 -12.68 11.75
N PRO A 171 4.44 -11.64 12.18
CA PRO A 171 5.87 -11.54 11.93
C PRO A 171 6.62 -12.76 12.48
N THR A 172 7.63 -13.23 11.79
CA THR A 172 8.44 -14.39 12.18
C THR A 172 9.00 -14.20 13.59
N GLY A 173 8.95 -15.26 14.40
CA GLY A 173 9.45 -15.28 15.77
C GLY A 173 8.53 -14.62 16.81
N SER A 174 7.33 -14.17 16.41
CA SER A 174 6.38 -13.54 17.34
C SER A 174 5.58 -14.55 18.19
N SER A 175 5.56 -15.83 17.82
CA SER A 175 4.79 -16.91 18.49
C SER A 175 5.66 -17.93 19.22
N GLY A 176 6.94 -17.58 19.51
CA GLY A 176 7.88 -18.49 20.17
C GLY A 176 8.61 -19.44 19.20
N LYS A 177 9.16 -20.52 19.75
CA LYS A 177 9.90 -21.54 19.00
C LYS A 177 9.16 -22.87 19.08
N GLY A 178 9.09 -23.61 17.98
CA GLY A 178 8.63 -24.97 17.91
C GLY A 178 9.77 -25.91 17.56
N LEU A 179 9.71 -27.13 18.06
CA LEU A 179 10.57 -28.22 17.64
C LEU A 179 9.75 -29.16 16.73
N LEU A 180 10.20 -29.34 15.51
CA LEU A 180 9.63 -30.31 14.59
C LEU A 180 10.52 -31.53 14.50
N LEU A 181 10.00 -32.69 14.88
CA LEU A 181 10.64 -33.97 14.65
C LEU A 181 10.20 -34.48 13.28
N LEU A 182 11.13 -34.54 12.34
CA LEU A 182 10.90 -35.09 11.00
C LEU A 182 11.32 -36.56 10.99
N SER A 183 10.36 -37.43 10.76
CA SER A 183 10.60 -38.83 10.36
C SER A 183 10.36 -38.98 8.84
N GLY A 184 10.26 -40.12 8.26
CA GLY A 184 10.20 -40.34 6.81
C GLY A 184 9.04 -39.74 6.02
N GLY A 185 8.29 -38.82 6.57
CA GLY A 185 7.21 -38.04 5.89
C GLY A 185 6.72 -36.90 6.74
N ILE A 186 6.08 -35.91 6.08
CA ILE A 186 5.29 -34.87 6.71
C ILE A 186 3.83 -35.16 6.32
N ASP A 187 3.07 -35.69 7.24
CA ASP A 187 1.60 -35.86 7.11
C ASP A 187 0.89 -34.75 7.88
#